data_e696c6beb205adb33273ed267ea68d23
#
_entry.id   e696c6beb205adb33273ed267ea68d23
#
_cell.length_a   1.000
_cell.length_b   1.000
_cell.length_c   1.000
_cell.angle_alpha   90.00
_cell.angle_beta   90.00
_cell.angle_gamma   90.00
#
_symmetry.space_group_name_H-M   'P 1'
#
loop_
_entity.id
_entity.type
_entity.pdbx_description
1 polymer ?
#
loop_
_entity_poly.entity_id
_entity_poly.type
_entity_poly.pdbx_seq_one_letter_code
_entity_poly.pdbx_strand_id
1 'polypeptide(L)' 'MNRIDSLRIHQVELNKQYKSLVEQAYNFRQTDSALSDISEYRAIKLLNKLNRLKYLYREQQQRAV' A
#
# COMPACT_ATOMS: atom_id res chain seq x y z
N MET A 1 -18.97 -6.81 -10.10
CA MET A 1 -17.51 -7.12 -10.06
C MET A 1 -17.27 -8.36 -9.24
N ASN A 2 -16.35 -9.21 -9.67
CA ASN A 2 -15.99 -10.36 -8.87
C ASN A 2 -14.96 -9.98 -7.80
N ARG A 3 -14.64 -10.93 -6.92
CA ARG A 3 -13.77 -10.67 -5.78
C ARG A 3 -12.34 -10.31 -6.19
N ILE A 4 -11.86 -10.89 -7.28
CA ILE A 4 -10.52 -10.63 -7.80
C ILE A 4 -10.40 -9.19 -8.30
N ASP A 5 -11.42 -8.71 -9.01
CA ASP A 5 -11.44 -7.32 -9.50
C ASP A 5 -11.44 -6.32 -8.36
N SER A 6 -12.24 -6.58 -7.31
CA SER A 6 -12.26 -5.72 -6.12
C SER A 6 -10.91 -5.65 -5.44
N LEU A 7 -10.22 -6.81 -5.31
CA LEU A 7 -8.90 -6.86 -4.71
C LEU A 7 -7.89 -6.09 -5.55
N ARG A 8 -7.98 -6.18 -6.87
CA ARG A 8 -7.08 -5.47 -7.77
C ARG A 8 -7.24 -3.96 -7.66
N ILE A 9 -8.49 -3.49 -7.67
CA ILE A 9 -8.79 -2.06 -7.53
C ILE A 9 -8.25 -1.54 -6.20
N HIS A 10 -8.51 -2.27 -5.12
CA HIS A 10 -8.04 -1.91 -3.79
C HIS A 10 -6.51 -1.83 -3.73
N GLN A 11 -5.84 -2.79 -4.36
CA GLN A 11 -4.39 -2.83 -4.43
C GLN A 11 -3.83 -1.61 -5.16
N VAL A 12 -4.44 -1.22 -6.27
CA VAL A 12 -4.01 -0.04 -7.03
C VAL A 12 -4.13 1.23 -6.18
N GLU A 13 -5.25 1.39 -5.47
CA GLU A 13 -5.46 2.54 -4.61
C GLU A 13 -4.44 2.60 -3.47
N LEU A 14 -4.19 1.48 -2.82
CA LEU A 14 -3.21 1.41 -1.74
C LEU A 14 -1.79 1.67 -2.25
N ASN A 15 -1.47 1.21 -3.45
CA ASN A 15 -0.19 1.51 -4.07
C ASN A 15 0.01 3.01 -4.29
N LYS A 16 -1.04 3.70 -4.74
CA LYS A 16 -0.98 5.14 -4.92
C LYS A 16 -0.76 5.86 -3.59
N GLN A 17 -1.47 5.44 -2.54
CA GLN A 17 -1.31 6.01 -1.22
C GLN A 17 0.10 5.77 -0.67
N TYR A 18 0.61 4.55 -0.83
CA TYR A 18 1.96 4.21 -0.40
C TYR A 18 2.99 5.10 -1.08
N LYS A 19 2.89 5.24 -2.39
CA LYS A 19 3.80 6.07 -3.17
C LYS A 19 3.78 7.52 -2.71
N SER A 20 2.57 8.05 -2.47
CA SER A 20 2.40 9.42 -1.98
C SER A 20 3.05 9.61 -0.61
N LEU A 21 2.87 8.65 0.30
CA LEU A 21 3.45 8.74 1.64
C LEU A 21 4.98 8.66 1.61
N VAL A 22 5.54 7.83 0.73
CA VAL A 22 6.99 7.75 0.55
C VAL A 22 7.54 9.09 0.05
N GLU A 23 6.86 9.70 -0.91
CA GLU A 23 7.25 11.02 -1.44
C GLU A 23 7.16 12.09 -0.36
N GLN A 24 6.09 12.07 0.46
CA GLN A 24 5.95 13.00 1.58
C GLN A 24 7.07 12.81 2.59
N ALA A 25 7.40 11.58 2.93
CA ALA A 25 8.49 11.30 3.87
C ALA A 25 9.81 11.87 3.36
N TYR A 26 10.08 11.69 2.07
CA TYR A 26 11.28 12.23 1.45
C TYR A 26 11.30 13.76 1.50
N ASN A 27 10.17 14.38 1.16
CA ASN A 27 10.07 15.84 1.13
C ASN A 27 10.20 16.46 2.52
N PHE A 28 9.63 15.83 3.55
CA PHE A 28 9.67 16.35 4.91
C PHE A 28 10.99 16.10 5.63
N ARG A 29 11.83 15.22 5.08
CA ARG A 29 13.09 14.84 5.73
C ARG A 29 13.96 16.06 6.03
N GLN A 30 13.96 17.06 5.17
CA GLN A 30 14.78 18.26 5.32
C GLN A 30 14.06 19.39 6.04
N THR A 31 12.71 19.39 6.08
CA THR A 31 11.92 20.47 6.64
C THR A 31 11.29 20.14 7.98
N ASP A 32 10.87 18.87 8.18
CA ASP A 32 10.21 18.45 9.42
C ASP A 32 10.40 16.94 9.59
N SER A 33 11.37 16.58 10.43
CA SER A 33 11.71 15.19 10.66
C SER A 33 10.58 14.40 11.33
N ALA A 34 9.77 15.05 12.18
CA ALA A 34 8.64 14.38 12.82
C ALA A 34 7.58 13.97 11.79
N LEU A 35 7.27 14.86 10.84
CA LEU A 35 6.34 14.53 9.76
C LEU A 35 6.90 13.46 8.85
N SER A 36 8.20 13.47 8.60
CA SER A 36 8.87 12.43 7.82
C SER A 36 8.70 11.07 8.49
N ASP A 37 8.93 10.98 9.79
CA ASP A 37 8.80 9.73 10.55
C ASP A 37 7.36 9.23 10.53
N ILE A 38 6.38 10.11 10.69
CA ILE A 38 4.98 9.76 10.65
C ILE A 38 4.61 9.22 9.26
N SER A 39 5.08 9.86 8.20
CA SER A 39 4.81 9.43 6.83
C SER A 39 5.45 8.06 6.54
N GLU A 40 6.68 7.84 7.01
CA GLU A 40 7.33 6.54 6.88
C GLU A 40 6.55 5.44 7.61
N TYR A 41 6.09 5.73 8.82
CA TYR A 41 5.30 4.77 9.61
C TYR A 41 4.01 4.39 8.89
N ARG A 42 3.31 5.38 8.33
CA ARG A 42 2.09 5.15 7.57
C ARG A 42 2.37 4.35 6.30
N ALA A 43 3.49 4.63 5.63
CA ALA A 43 3.90 3.89 4.44
C ALA A 43 4.15 2.41 4.76
N ILE A 44 4.81 2.13 5.89
CA ILE A 44 5.07 0.76 6.33
C ILE A 44 3.76 0.02 6.60
N LYS A 45 2.81 0.67 7.25
CA LYS A 45 1.48 0.07 7.49
C LYS A 45 0.77 -0.25 6.18
N LEU A 46 0.84 0.66 5.21
CA LEU A 46 0.23 0.42 3.90
C LEU A 46 0.93 -0.70 3.15
N LEU A 47 2.25 -0.77 3.27
CA LEU A 47 3.02 -1.85 2.64
C LEU A 47 2.58 -3.22 3.18
N ASN A 48 2.35 -3.32 4.50
CA ASN A 48 1.86 -4.54 5.10
C ASN A 48 0.48 -4.92 4.57
N LYS A 49 -0.42 -3.94 4.38
CA LYS A 49 -1.73 -4.18 3.79
C LYS A 49 -1.61 -4.64 2.35
N LEU A 50 -0.72 -4.02 1.57
CA LEU A 50 -0.47 -4.41 0.18
C LEU A 50 0.03 -5.84 0.08
N ASN A 51 0.95 -6.23 0.96
CA ASN A 51 1.47 -7.60 0.97
C ASN A 51 0.38 -8.60 1.29
N ARG A 52 -0.51 -8.27 2.22
CA ARG A 52 -1.65 -9.12 2.54
C ARG A 52 -2.60 -9.25 1.35
N LEU A 53 -2.88 -8.16 0.67
CA LEU A 53 -3.75 -8.18 -0.52
C LEU A 53 -3.14 -9.00 -1.64
N LYS A 54 -1.83 -8.89 -1.85
CA LYS A 54 -1.13 -9.72 -2.84
C LYS A 54 -1.26 -11.19 -2.52
N TYR A 55 -1.13 -11.55 -1.26
CA TYR A 55 -1.29 -12.94 -0.82
C TYR A 55 -2.71 -13.43 -1.08
N LEU A 56 -3.72 -12.65 -0.70
CA LEU A 56 -5.13 -13.01 -0.93
C LEU A 56 -5.45 -13.14 -2.41
N TYR A 57 -4.93 -12.22 -3.22
CA TYR A 57 -5.13 -12.27 -4.66
C TYR A 57 -4.55 -13.56 -5.24
N ARG A 58 -3.36 -13.93 -4.80
CA ARG A 58 -2.69 -15.15 -5.26
C ARG A 58 -3.47 -16.38 -4.86
N GLU A 59 -4.01 -16.43 -3.64
CA GLU A 59 -4.86 -17.55 -3.18
C GLU A 59 -6.10 -17.68 -4.02
N GLN A 60 -6.77 -16.57 -4.33
CA GLN A 60 -7.98 -16.61 -5.16
C GLN A 60 -7.69 -17.14 -6.56
N GLN A 61 -6.56 -16.77 -7.14
CA GLN A 61 -6.16 -17.29 -8.44
C GLN A 61 -5.90 -18.80 -8.40
N GLN A 62 -5.25 -19.29 -7.36
CA GLN A 62 -4.99 -20.71 -7.20
C GLN A 62 -6.27 -21.52 -7.03
N ARG A 63 -7.24 -20.97 -6.32
CA ARG A 63 -8.53 -21.64 -6.12
C ARG A 63 -9.39 -21.63 -7.37
N ALA A 64 -9.20 -20.66 -8.25
CA ALA A 64 -9.96 -20.56 -9.48
C ALA A 64 -9.53 -21.59 -10.54
N VAL A 65 -8.41 -22.26 -10.34
CA VAL A 65 -7.91 -23.32 -11.22
C VAL A 65 -8.37 -24.72 -10.76
#